data_a90f5af3aae49b8ee786f4bacecc64c4
#
_entry.id   a90f5af3aae49b8ee786f4bacecc64c4
#
_cell.length_a   1.000
_cell.length_b   1.000
_cell.length_c   1.000
_cell.angle_alpha   90.00
_cell.angle_beta   90.00
_cell.angle_gamma   90.00
#
_symmetry.space_group_name_H-M   'P 1'
#
loop_
_entity.id
_entity.type
_entity.pdbx_description
1 polymer ?
#
loop_
_entity_poly.entity_id
_entity_poly.type
_entity_poly.pdbx_seq_one_letter_code
_entity_poly.pdbx_strand_id
1 'polypeptide(L)'
;RSVVSGRSIIITTTNGTRTMHACVSAKRMFIGSFLNLGALIRVLNQTNNHVAFVCSGREGQFCTEDALFAGACVNILCRAENEFCLTDSAKTSRLLFQEHHQRVFESIQNSDHGHYLASIGLESDLEFCSRVDLVDVVPVMIGDRISLCDTF
;
A
#
# COMPACT_ATOMS: atom_id res chain seq x y z
N ARG A 1 -1.98 -19.33 10.63
CA ARG A 1 -3.43 -19.37 10.31
C ARG A 1 -4.27 -20.00 11.44
N SER A 2 -3.89 -21.13 12.00
CA SER A 2 -4.70 -21.85 13.03
C SER A 2 -4.97 -21.03 14.30
N VAL A 3 -4.10 -20.12 14.67
CA VAL A 3 -4.23 -19.33 15.91
C VAL A 3 -5.29 -18.24 15.81
N VAL A 4 -5.52 -17.67 14.62
CA VAL A 4 -6.37 -16.49 14.41
C VAL A 4 -7.66 -16.80 13.60
N SER A 5 -7.78 -18.00 13.06
CA SER A 5 -8.96 -18.38 12.26
C SER A 5 -10.24 -18.29 13.09
N GLY A 6 -11.25 -17.59 12.57
CA GLY A 6 -12.53 -17.37 13.23
C GLY A 6 -12.51 -16.41 14.43
N ARG A 7 -11.41 -15.66 14.61
CA ARG A 7 -11.27 -14.70 15.71
C ARG A 7 -11.22 -13.27 15.20
N SER A 8 -11.69 -12.33 16.02
CA SER A 8 -11.43 -10.91 15.83
C SER A 8 -10.04 -10.58 16.40
N ILE A 9 -9.27 -9.79 15.65
CA ILE A 9 -7.94 -9.34 16.04
C ILE A 9 -8.02 -7.83 16.22
N ILE A 10 -7.45 -7.33 17.31
CA ILE A 10 -7.26 -5.90 17.52
C ILE A 10 -5.83 -5.56 17.14
N ILE A 11 -5.67 -4.64 16.18
CA ILE A 11 -4.36 -4.20 15.69
C ILE A 11 -4.25 -2.70 15.93
N THR A 12 -3.10 -2.28 16.44
CA THR A 12 -2.71 -0.87 16.48
C THR A 12 -1.30 -0.72 15.95
N THR A 13 -1.06 0.33 15.19
CA THR A 13 0.26 0.70 14.66
C THR A 13 0.51 2.18 14.88
N THR A 14 1.75 2.59 14.92
CA THR A 14 2.11 4.00 15.16
C THR A 14 1.60 4.93 14.07
N ASN A 15 1.72 4.53 12.80
CA ASN A 15 1.41 5.39 11.65
C ASN A 15 0.12 4.95 10.91
N GLY A 16 -0.02 3.66 10.58
CA GLY A 16 -1.14 3.17 9.77
C GLY A 16 -2.51 3.39 10.41
N THR A 17 -2.65 3.16 11.72
CA THR A 17 -3.93 3.40 12.43
C THR A 17 -4.32 4.87 12.38
N ARG A 18 -3.36 5.78 12.60
CA ARG A 18 -3.59 7.23 12.50
C ARG A 18 -4.01 7.64 11.09
N THR A 19 -3.36 7.09 10.07
CA THR A 19 -3.68 7.36 8.66
C THR A 19 -5.08 6.88 8.30
N MET A 20 -5.47 5.68 8.72
CA MET A 20 -6.82 5.18 8.53
C MET A 20 -7.87 6.09 9.17
N HIS A 21 -7.65 6.55 10.41
CA HIS A 21 -8.55 7.50 11.06
C HIS A 21 -8.65 8.84 10.32
N ALA A 22 -7.57 9.34 9.74
CA ALA A 22 -7.60 10.57 8.94
C ALA A 22 -8.41 10.42 7.64
N CYS A 23 -8.60 9.20 7.16
CA CYS A 23 -9.29 8.90 5.90
C CYS A 23 -10.76 8.42 6.08
N VAL A 24 -11.34 8.48 7.28
CA VAL A 24 -12.70 7.96 7.55
C VAL A 24 -13.81 8.61 6.73
N SER A 25 -13.59 9.80 6.18
CA SER A 25 -14.54 10.48 5.28
C SER A 25 -14.51 9.95 3.84
N ALA A 26 -13.56 9.08 3.49
CA ALA A 26 -13.51 8.47 2.17
C ALA A 26 -14.71 7.53 1.96
N LYS A 27 -15.26 7.54 0.73
CA LYS A 27 -16.39 6.66 0.37
C LYS A 27 -16.05 5.18 0.54
N ARG A 28 -14.81 4.82 0.24
CA ARG A 28 -14.23 3.48 0.45
C ARG A 28 -12.76 3.63 0.82
N MET A 29 -12.28 2.77 1.69
CA MET A 29 -10.89 2.74 2.08
C MET A 29 -10.37 1.30 1.95
N PHE A 30 -9.42 1.12 1.05
CA PHE A 30 -8.74 -0.16 0.82
C PHE A 30 -7.35 -0.12 1.44
N ILE A 31 -6.86 -1.28 1.86
CA ILE A 31 -5.49 -1.43 2.37
C ILE A 31 -4.68 -2.16 1.31
N GLY A 32 -3.63 -1.50 0.85
CA GLY A 32 -2.75 -2.00 -0.19
C GLY A 32 -1.30 -2.09 0.26
N SER A 33 -0.60 -3.04 -0.32
CA SER A 33 0.85 -3.23 -0.25
C SER A 33 1.33 -3.95 -1.52
N PHE A 34 2.63 -4.10 -1.71
CA PHE A 34 3.15 -4.90 -2.82
C PHE A 34 2.59 -6.33 -2.81
N LEU A 35 2.32 -6.89 -1.62
CA LEU A 35 1.80 -8.25 -1.48
C LEU A 35 0.46 -8.50 -2.17
N ASN A 36 -0.38 -7.46 -2.35
CA ASN A 36 -1.70 -7.57 -2.96
C ASN A 36 -1.93 -6.55 -4.09
N LEU A 37 -0.87 -6.09 -4.73
CA LEU A 37 -0.89 -5.03 -5.74
C LEU A 37 -1.89 -5.33 -6.87
N GLY A 38 -1.80 -6.49 -7.50
CA GLY A 38 -2.69 -6.89 -8.60
C GLY A 38 -4.14 -7.01 -8.18
N ALA A 39 -4.41 -7.57 -7.00
CA ALA A 39 -5.77 -7.65 -6.44
C ALA A 39 -6.36 -6.24 -6.26
N LEU A 40 -5.59 -5.32 -5.66
CA LEU A 40 -6.01 -3.93 -5.47
C LEU A 40 -6.28 -3.23 -6.81
N ILE A 41 -5.40 -3.39 -7.80
CA ILE A 41 -5.59 -2.78 -9.12
C ILE A 41 -6.86 -3.29 -9.80
N ARG A 42 -7.18 -4.59 -9.68
CA ARG A 42 -8.45 -5.12 -10.22
C ARG A 42 -9.68 -4.45 -9.60
N VAL A 43 -9.67 -4.23 -8.29
CA VAL A 43 -10.75 -3.53 -7.58
C VAL A 43 -10.83 -2.07 -8.02
N LEU A 44 -9.69 -1.38 -8.13
CA LEU A 44 -9.64 0.03 -8.51
C LEU A 44 -10.10 0.27 -9.94
N ASN A 45 -9.77 -0.61 -10.88
CA ASN A 45 -10.21 -0.51 -12.28
C ASN A 45 -11.74 -0.63 -12.47
N GLN A 46 -12.45 -1.17 -11.48
CA GLN A 46 -13.91 -1.25 -11.50
C GLN A 46 -14.58 0.01 -10.93
N THR A 47 -13.81 0.97 -10.48
CA THR A 47 -14.32 2.20 -9.88
C THR A 47 -14.17 3.39 -10.83
N ASN A 48 -15.24 4.16 -11.03
CA ASN A 48 -15.19 5.44 -11.75
C ASN A 48 -15.03 6.63 -10.79
N ASN A 49 -14.28 6.45 -9.70
CA ASN A 49 -14.12 7.46 -8.67
C ASN A 49 -12.69 8.04 -8.69
N HIS A 50 -12.55 9.20 -8.06
CA HIS A 50 -11.22 9.69 -7.71
C HIS A 50 -10.54 8.72 -6.75
N VAL A 51 -9.27 8.42 -6.98
CA VAL A 51 -8.46 7.54 -6.14
C VAL A 51 -7.33 8.37 -5.52
N ALA A 52 -7.19 8.28 -4.20
CA ALA A 52 -6.06 8.84 -3.48
C ALA A 52 -5.27 7.71 -2.83
N PHE A 53 -3.98 7.65 -3.09
CA PHE A 53 -3.04 6.77 -2.37
C PHE A 53 -2.48 7.57 -1.20
N VAL A 54 -2.83 7.16 0.02
CA VAL A 54 -2.43 7.85 1.25
C VAL A 54 -1.31 7.05 1.91
N CYS A 55 -0.11 7.57 1.81
CA CYS A 55 1.08 7.00 2.45
C CYS A 55 1.04 7.26 3.95
N SER A 56 1.26 6.23 4.78
CA SER A 56 1.24 6.38 6.23
C SER A 56 2.48 7.10 6.76
N GLY A 57 3.58 6.99 6.04
CA GLY A 57 4.85 7.57 6.44
C GLY A 57 5.41 6.94 7.72
N ARG A 58 6.48 7.52 8.22
CA ARG A 58 7.08 7.20 9.50
C ARG A 58 7.23 8.47 10.33
N GLU A 59 6.55 8.55 11.47
CA GLU A 59 6.62 9.71 12.38
C GLU A 59 6.34 11.06 11.68
N GLY A 60 5.44 11.05 10.68
CA GLY A 60 5.11 12.21 9.87
C GLY A 60 6.12 12.54 8.76
N GLN A 61 7.12 11.70 8.55
CA GLN A 61 8.11 11.85 7.49
C GLN A 61 7.75 11.00 6.26
N PHE A 62 8.33 11.37 5.13
CA PHE A 62 8.24 10.61 3.89
C PHE A 62 8.80 9.20 4.07
N CYS A 63 8.15 8.23 3.45
CA CYS A 63 8.55 6.83 3.46
C CYS A 63 8.71 6.33 2.03
N THR A 64 9.88 5.84 1.68
CA THR A 64 10.22 5.42 0.32
C THR A 64 9.36 4.24 -0.12
N GLU A 65 9.14 3.26 0.74
CA GLU A 65 8.32 2.08 0.45
C GLU A 65 6.86 2.44 0.15
N ASP A 66 6.28 3.38 0.90
CA ASP A 66 4.91 3.86 0.66
C ASP A 66 4.81 4.54 -0.70
N ALA A 67 5.77 5.42 -1.01
CA ALA A 67 5.80 6.16 -2.27
C ALA A 67 6.05 5.23 -3.48
N LEU A 68 6.91 4.22 -3.33
CA LEU A 68 7.15 3.19 -4.35
C LEU A 68 5.88 2.38 -4.63
N PHE A 69 5.17 1.95 -3.58
CA PHE A 69 3.91 1.22 -3.74
C PHE A 69 2.83 2.09 -4.41
N ALA A 70 2.65 3.33 -3.93
CA ALA A 70 1.73 4.28 -4.57
C ALA A 70 2.08 4.51 -6.04
N GLY A 71 3.36 4.67 -6.34
CA GLY A 71 3.90 4.82 -7.69
C GLY A 71 3.64 3.59 -8.57
N ALA A 72 3.76 2.38 -8.03
CA ALA A 72 3.42 1.14 -8.72
C ALA A 72 1.94 1.12 -9.13
N CYS A 73 1.06 1.44 -8.18
CA CYS A 73 -0.37 1.52 -8.45
C CYS A 73 -0.69 2.55 -9.54
N VAL A 74 -0.19 3.77 -9.42
CA VAL A 74 -0.39 4.83 -10.43
C VAL A 74 0.16 4.40 -11.79
N ASN A 75 1.34 3.79 -11.83
CA ASN A 75 1.97 3.36 -13.07
C ASN A 75 1.14 2.30 -13.81
N ILE A 76 0.55 1.35 -13.08
CA ILE A 76 -0.29 0.29 -13.68
C ILE A 76 -1.63 0.86 -14.14
N LEU A 77 -2.29 1.67 -13.31
CA LEU A 77 -3.58 2.29 -13.66
C LEU A 77 -3.47 3.17 -14.91
N CYS A 78 -2.37 3.93 -15.06
CA CYS A 78 -2.13 4.78 -16.23
C CYS A 78 -1.70 4.02 -17.49
N ARG A 79 -1.45 2.72 -17.43
CA ARG A 79 -1.20 1.88 -18.63
C ARG A 79 -2.50 1.39 -19.28
N ALA A 80 -3.56 1.28 -18.50
CA ALA A 80 -4.90 1.09 -19.07
C ALA A 80 -5.26 2.37 -19.87
N GLU A 81 -6.04 2.25 -20.93
CA GLU A 81 -6.40 3.35 -21.85
C GLU A 81 -7.18 4.53 -21.21
N ASN A 82 -7.07 4.66 -19.90
CA ASN A 82 -7.75 5.69 -19.12
C ASN A 82 -6.86 6.94 -18.99
N GLU A 83 -7.39 8.08 -19.40
CA GLU A 83 -6.78 9.40 -19.14
C GLU A 83 -7.01 9.80 -17.67
N PHE A 84 -5.98 9.65 -16.84
CA PHE A 84 -6.00 10.12 -15.46
C PHE A 84 -5.37 11.52 -15.34
N CYS A 85 -6.08 12.43 -14.67
CA CYS A 85 -5.48 13.69 -14.23
C CYS A 85 -4.70 13.43 -12.94
N LEU A 86 -3.37 13.39 -13.05
CA LEU A 86 -2.47 13.09 -11.91
C LEU A 86 -2.04 14.38 -11.22
N THR A 87 -2.05 14.37 -9.88
CA THR A 87 -1.38 15.39 -9.06
C THR A 87 0.14 15.28 -9.21
N ASP A 88 0.88 16.30 -8.79
CA ASP A 88 2.35 16.27 -8.86
C ASP A 88 2.94 15.19 -7.95
N SER A 89 2.35 14.95 -6.77
CA SER A 89 2.75 13.84 -5.90
C SER A 89 2.55 12.47 -6.56
N ALA A 90 1.43 12.26 -7.26
CA ALA A 90 1.19 11.03 -8.00
C ALA A 90 2.18 10.84 -9.16
N LYS A 91 2.48 11.91 -9.91
CA LYS A 91 3.50 11.89 -10.97
C LYS A 91 4.88 11.54 -10.41
N THR A 92 5.26 12.18 -9.29
CA THR A 92 6.56 11.94 -8.63
C THR A 92 6.68 10.52 -8.14
N SER A 93 5.66 9.98 -7.45
CA SER A 93 5.66 8.59 -7.01
C SER A 93 5.74 7.61 -8.19
N ARG A 94 5.05 7.90 -9.30
CA ARG A 94 5.14 7.10 -10.52
C ARG A 94 6.55 7.10 -11.11
N LEU A 95 7.20 8.26 -11.20
CA LEU A 95 8.58 8.38 -11.68
C LEU A 95 9.55 7.62 -10.76
N LEU A 96 9.38 7.73 -9.44
CA LEU A 96 10.16 6.97 -8.47
C LEU A 96 10.03 5.46 -8.73
N PHE A 97 8.82 4.96 -8.91
CA PHE A 97 8.61 3.54 -9.20
C PHE A 97 9.20 3.14 -10.56
N GLN A 98 9.06 3.96 -11.61
CA GLN A 98 9.63 3.67 -12.93
C GLN A 98 11.16 3.52 -12.89
N GLU A 99 11.84 4.30 -12.07
CA GLU A 99 13.29 4.20 -11.87
C GLU A 99 13.68 2.96 -11.07
N HIS A 100 12.86 2.57 -10.09
CA HIS A 100 13.23 1.54 -9.09
C HIS A 100 12.50 0.20 -9.28
N HIS A 101 11.61 0.05 -10.28
CA HIS A 101 10.71 -1.12 -10.40
C HIS A 101 11.44 -2.47 -10.50
N GLN A 102 12.66 -2.50 -11.03
CA GLN A 102 13.48 -3.71 -11.10
C GLN A 102 14.24 -4.01 -9.80
N ARG A 103 14.28 -3.07 -8.87
CA ARG A 103 15.08 -3.11 -7.64
C ARG A 103 14.27 -2.67 -6.42
N VAL A 104 13.00 -3.07 -6.36
CA VAL A 104 12.08 -2.66 -5.26
C VAL A 104 12.65 -3.05 -3.90
N PHE A 105 13.10 -4.30 -3.74
CA PHE A 105 13.70 -4.78 -2.49
C PHE A 105 14.92 -3.93 -2.08
N GLU A 106 15.87 -3.73 -2.99
CA GLU A 106 17.08 -2.92 -2.72
C GLU A 106 16.71 -1.48 -2.34
N SER A 107 15.71 -0.91 -3.01
CA SER A 107 15.26 0.46 -2.73
C SER A 107 14.62 0.59 -1.36
N ILE A 108 13.84 -0.41 -0.93
CA ILE A 108 13.26 -0.45 0.41
C ILE A 108 14.36 -0.69 1.45
N GLN A 109 15.25 -1.64 1.22
CA GLN A 109 16.36 -1.96 2.12
C GLN A 109 17.28 -0.76 2.38
N ASN A 110 17.56 0.03 1.33
CA ASN A 110 18.42 1.21 1.41
C ASN A 110 17.69 2.49 1.86
N SER A 111 16.40 2.41 2.22
CA SER A 111 15.67 3.53 2.80
C SER A 111 16.00 3.72 4.29
N ASP A 112 15.70 4.91 4.82
CA ASP A 112 15.86 5.18 6.25
C ASP A 112 15.09 4.19 7.13
N HIS A 113 13.89 3.79 6.68
CA HIS A 113 13.10 2.80 7.40
C HIS A 113 13.66 1.39 7.25
N GLY A 114 14.16 1.04 6.07
CA GLY A 114 14.83 -0.23 5.83
C GLY A 114 16.07 -0.41 6.73
N HIS A 115 16.93 0.61 6.80
CA HIS A 115 18.08 0.61 7.70
C HIS A 115 17.66 0.48 9.17
N TYR A 116 16.59 1.16 9.58
CA TYR A 116 16.06 1.02 10.94
C TYR A 116 15.59 -0.41 11.22
N LEU A 117 14.79 -1.02 10.33
CA LEU A 117 14.31 -2.39 10.52
C LEU A 117 15.47 -3.40 10.59
N ALA A 118 16.48 -3.23 9.73
CA ALA A 118 17.69 -4.03 9.78
C ALA A 118 18.42 -3.91 11.15
N SER A 119 18.52 -2.68 11.67
CA SER A 119 19.17 -2.42 12.95
C SER A 119 18.52 -3.09 14.17
N ILE A 120 17.23 -3.46 14.06
CA ILE A 120 16.46 -4.14 15.09
C ILE A 120 16.19 -5.63 14.77
N GLY A 121 16.87 -6.18 13.74
CA GLY A 121 16.81 -7.61 13.39
C GLY A 121 15.58 -8.03 12.60
N LEU A 122 14.90 -7.11 11.90
CA LEU A 122 13.70 -7.36 11.08
C LEU A 122 14.00 -7.33 9.56
N GLU A 123 15.19 -7.71 9.14
CA GLU A 123 15.56 -7.76 7.71
C GLU A 123 14.70 -8.73 6.91
N SER A 124 14.30 -9.86 7.50
CA SER A 124 13.40 -10.83 6.84
C SER A 124 12.05 -10.24 6.46
N ASP A 125 11.57 -9.26 7.21
CA ASP A 125 10.30 -8.59 6.93
C ASP A 125 10.41 -7.69 5.70
N LEU A 126 11.57 -7.08 5.45
CA LEU A 126 11.84 -6.28 4.25
C LEU A 126 11.72 -7.14 2.98
N GLU A 127 12.35 -8.32 2.99
CA GLU A 127 12.27 -9.25 1.87
C GLU A 127 10.82 -9.72 1.63
N PHE A 128 10.13 -10.10 2.71
CA PHE A 128 8.74 -10.52 2.61
C PHE A 128 7.83 -9.42 2.07
N CYS A 129 7.92 -8.21 2.62
CA CYS A 129 7.05 -7.08 2.27
C CYS A 129 7.34 -6.50 0.86
N SER A 130 8.51 -6.76 0.29
CA SER A 130 8.85 -6.36 -1.08
C SER A 130 8.33 -7.31 -2.16
N ARG A 131 7.83 -8.50 -1.78
CA ARG A 131 7.25 -9.46 -2.74
C ARG A 131 5.98 -8.91 -3.36
N VAL A 132 5.80 -9.16 -4.65
CA VAL A 132 4.64 -8.68 -5.40
C VAL A 132 3.62 -9.82 -5.54
N ASP A 133 2.34 -9.49 -5.30
CA ASP A 133 1.19 -10.39 -5.54
C ASP A 133 1.26 -11.75 -4.83
N LEU A 134 1.75 -11.76 -3.59
CA LEU A 134 1.79 -12.97 -2.78
C LEU A 134 0.41 -13.40 -2.27
N VAL A 135 -0.52 -12.45 -2.13
CA VAL A 135 -1.88 -12.69 -1.64
C VAL A 135 -2.92 -12.04 -2.56
N ASP A 136 -3.99 -12.77 -2.83
CA ASP A 136 -5.08 -12.32 -3.70
C ASP A 136 -6.28 -11.86 -2.88
N VAL A 137 -6.05 -10.91 -1.97
CA VAL A 137 -7.08 -10.32 -1.11
C VAL A 137 -6.92 -8.81 -1.02
N VAL A 138 -8.03 -8.09 -0.91
CA VAL A 138 -8.04 -6.65 -0.66
C VAL A 138 -8.78 -6.38 0.64
N PRO A 139 -8.08 -6.02 1.72
CA PRO A 139 -8.72 -5.59 2.94
C PRO A 139 -9.41 -4.23 2.73
N VAL A 140 -10.63 -4.11 3.24
CA VAL A 140 -11.46 -2.90 3.17
C VAL A 140 -11.89 -2.47 4.57
N MET A 141 -11.82 -1.17 4.82
CA MET A 141 -12.32 -0.59 6.06
C MET A 141 -13.84 -0.39 5.97
N ILE A 142 -14.59 -0.97 6.91
CA ILE A 142 -16.04 -0.83 7.03
C ILE A 142 -16.33 -0.37 8.47
N GLY A 143 -16.65 0.91 8.62
CA GLY A 143 -16.75 1.51 9.95
C GLY A 143 -15.40 1.48 10.67
N ASP A 144 -15.32 0.77 11.78
CA ASP A 144 -14.12 0.59 12.62
C ASP A 144 -13.41 -0.77 12.40
N ARG A 145 -13.85 -1.53 11.40
CA ARG A 145 -13.36 -2.89 11.14
C ARG A 145 -12.73 -3.03 9.78
N ILE A 146 -11.71 -3.88 9.71
CA ILE A 146 -11.12 -4.33 8.46
C ILE A 146 -11.71 -5.69 8.13
N SER A 147 -12.30 -5.80 6.94
CA SER A 147 -12.86 -7.03 6.38
C SER A 147 -12.25 -7.31 5.01
N LEU A 148 -12.49 -8.47 4.46
CA LEU A 148 -12.16 -8.72 3.06
C LEU A 148 -13.16 -7.97 2.18
N CYS A 149 -12.65 -7.38 1.10
CA CYS A 149 -13.51 -6.84 0.05
C CYS A 149 -14.16 -8.05 -0.64
N ASP A 150 -15.48 -8.16 -0.51
CA ASP A 150 -16.23 -9.10 -1.32
C ASP A 150 -16.07 -8.65 -2.78
N THR A 151 -15.57 -9.54 -3.63
CA THR A 151 -15.39 -9.28 -5.07
C THR A 151 -16.70 -8.81 -5.67
N PHE A 152 -16.65 -7.68 -6.37
CA PHE A 152 -17.76 -7.09 -7.13
C PHE A 152 -18.15 -7.96 -8.31
#